data_75a7a494c9c40a16a2a15d36c6e5542f
#
_entry.id   75a7a494c9c40a16a2a15d36c6e5542f
#
_cell.length_a   1.000
_cell.length_b   1.000
_cell.length_c   1.000
_cell.angle_alpha   90.00
_cell.angle_beta   90.00
_cell.angle_gamma   90.00
#
_symmetry.space_group_name_H-M   'P 1'
#
loop_
_entity.id
_entity.type
_entity.pdbx_description
1 polymer ?
#
loop_
_entity_poly.entity_id
_entity_poly.type
_entity_poly.pdbx_seq_one_letter_code
_entity_poly.pdbx_strand_id
1 'polypeptide(L)'
;MGKNFDIQEYLANGAENIIKNAISATFKNPKETLFLAKFIKNSRKASKIRKDYAKKDINIPAFLIASITSRCNLHCAGCYSRANEICSDEIPNNQLTDDDWEDIFRQSRDLGINFIVLAGGEPLIRTDVILKACNFPEILFPVFTNGTMLDEYYFNLIDKNRNIIPILSIEGNEKLTDSRRGDGVYNQLIGSMNHMKDNNMIFGSSITITKDNISYALSDSFVSNLYELGSKVLFFIEYVPVDINAKDLALSNTQRDHLLDEISNLREKYPEMLFMSFPGDEKESGGCLAAGRGFFHINSHGSAEPCPASPYSDINVKETSILEALESKLFKSLRDGGLLMSHHEGGCVLFEHEKEVQKLLNNK
;
A
#
# COMPACT_ATOMS: atom_id res chain seq x y z
N MET A 1 -3.10 -22.94 19.58
CA MET A 1 -3.83 -21.67 19.52
C MET A 1 -2.82 -20.62 19.03
N GLY A 2 -2.79 -20.36 17.70
CA GLY A 2 -1.94 -19.32 17.12
C GLY A 2 -2.39 -17.97 17.67
N LYS A 3 -1.44 -17.09 18.00
CA LYS A 3 -1.75 -15.69 18.28
C LYS A 3 -2.35 -15.12 17.01
N ASN A 4 -3.54 -14.50 17.10
CA ASN A 4 -4.10 -13.76 15.97
C ASN A 4 -3.07 -12.72 15.53
N PHE A 5 -2.70 -12.74 14.25
CA PHE A 5 -1.80 -11.76 13.66
C PHE A 5 -2.52 -10.40 13.64
N ASP A 6 -2.00 -9.46 14.42
CA ASP A 6 -2.49 -8.09 14.42
C ASP A 6 -1.56 -7.26 13.52
N ILE A 7 -2.04 -6.90 12.33
CA ILE A 7 -1.27 -6.11 11.36
C ILE A 7 -0.87 -4.74 11.92
N GLN A 8 -1.69 -4.14 12.79
CA GLN A 8 -1.35 -2.84 13.39
C GLN A 8 -0.23 -3.02 14.43
N GLU A 9 -0.27 -4.09 15.23
CA GLU A 9 0.78 -4.43 16.16
C GLU A 9 2.05 -4.86 15.42
N TYR A 10 1.92 -5.64 14.34
CA TYR A 10 3.05 -6.07 13.50
C TYR A 10 3.76 -4.87 12.87
N LEU A 11 3.01 -3.91 12.32
CA LEU A 11 3.58 -2.71 11.72
C LEU A 11 4.20 -1.77 12.76
N ALA A 12 3.58 -1.64 13.94
CA ALA A 12 4.14 -0.88 15.04
C ALA A 12 5.46 -1.49 15.53
N ASN A 13 5.48 -2.82 15.73
CA ASN A 13 6.67 -3.55 16.15
C ASN A 13 7.74 -3.58 15.04
N GLY A 14 7.34 -3.71 13.79
CA GLY A 14 8.23 -3.64 12.64
C GLY A 14 8.87 -2.27 12.50
N ALA A 15 8.10 -1.20 12.63
CA ALA A 15 8.63 0.16 12.68
C ALA A 15 9.59 0.34 13.87
N GLU A 16 9.25 -0.16 15.07
CA GLU A 16 10.15 -0.13 16.23
C GLU A 16 11.43 -0.95 16.01
N ASN A 17 11.38 -2.07 15.31
CA ASN A 17 12.56 -2.88 14.98
C ASN A 17 13.43 -2.20 13.92
N ILE A 18 12.84 -1.66 12.85
CA ILE A 18 13.56 -0.85 11.87
C ILE A 18 14.27 0.31 12.56
N ILE A 19 13.63 0.91 13.56
CA ILE A 19 14.19 2.02 14.35
C ILE A 19 15.29 1.54 15.28
N LYS A 20 15.12 0.44 15.99
CA LYS A 20 16.20 -0.13 16.85
C LYS A 20 17.44 -0.43 16.00
N ASN A 21 17.24 -0.97 14.81
CA ASN A 21 18.31 -1.27 13.88
C ASN A 21 18.90 0.00 13.24
N ALA A 22 18.07 1.01 12.96
CA ALA A 22 18.53 2.33 12.54
C ALA A 22 19.27 3.07 13.66
N ILE A 23 18.88 2.91 14.92
CA ILE A 23 19.62 3.46 16.08
C ILE A 23 21.01 2.80 16.21
N SER A 24 21.15 1.50 15.98
CA SER A 24 22.46 0.85 15.92
C SER A 24 23.29 1.31 14.72
N ALA A 25 22.63 1.75 13.64
CA ALA A 25 23.23 2.38 12.46
C ALA A 25 23.25 3.93 12.53
N THR A 26 22.89 4.54 13.66
CA THR A 26 22.69 6.00 13.90
C THR A 26 23.87 6.87 13.50
N PHE A 27 25.07 6.31 13.50
CA PHE A 27 26.25 7.01 13.00
C PHE A 27 26.24 7.26 11.48
N LYS A 28 25.33 6.61 10.71
CA LYS A 28 25.29 6.75 9.25
C LYS A 28 24.29 7.81 8.76
N ASN A 29 23.11 7.95 9.40
CA ASN A 29 22.14 9.00 9.04
C ASN A 29 21.32 9.53 10.22
N PRO A 30 21.74 10.65 10.85
CA PRO A 30 21.01 11.27 11.98
C PRO A 30 19.61 11.77 11.62
N LYS A 31 19.36 12.12 10.35
CA LYS A 31 18.03 12.61 9.89
C LYS A 31 16.98 11.51 10.00
N GLU A 32 17.33 10.28 9.58
CA GLU A 32 16.45 9.12 9.66
C GLU A 32 16.08 8.79 11.10
N THR A 33 17.06 8.74 11.98
CA THR A 33 16.83 8.45 13.40
C THR A 33 15.91 9.47 14.05
N LEU A 34 16.13 10.75 13.75
CA LEU A 34 15.30 11.83 14.30
C LEU A 34 13.86 11.75 13.76
N PHE A 35 13.70 11.47 12.46
CA PHE A 35 12.40 11.29 11.84
C PHE A 35 11.65 10.11 12.49
N LEU A 36 12.28 8.95 12.55
CA LEU A 36 11.69 7.73 13.08
C LEU A 36 11.28 7.90 14.56
N ALA A 37 12.12 8.52 15.38
CA ALA A 37 11.79 8.80 16.79
C ALA A 37 10.56 9.72 16.93
N LYS A 38 10.45 10.76 16.09
CA LYS A 38 9.27 11.63 16.05
C LYS A 38 8.03 10.88 15.56
N PHE A 39 8.19 10.05 14.53
CA PHE A 39 7.10 9.27 13.96
C PHE A 39 6.50 8.28 14.98
N ILE A 40 7.33 7.56 15.77
CA ILE A 40 6.82 6.71 16.85
C ILE A 40 5.96 7.49 17.83
N LYS A 41 6.45 8.64 18.29
CA LYS A 41 5.71 9.48 19.24
C LYS A 41 4.34 9.87 18.65
N ASN A 42 4.32 10.28 17.40
CA ASN A 42 3.10 10.66 16.68
C ASN A 42 2.17 9.45 16.45
N SER A 43 2.72 8.29 16.11
CA SER A 43 1.97 7.04 15.93
C SER A 43 1.25 6.61 17.22
N ARG A 44 1.90 6.73 18.38
CA ARG A 44 1.25 6.49 19.68
C ARG A 44 0.10 7.46 19.94
N LYS A 45 0.26 8.74 19.58
CA LYS A 45 -0.81 9.75 19.67
C LYS A 45 -1.97 9.40 18.72
N ALA A 46 -1.69 9.03 17.48
CA ALA A 46 -2.66 8.60 16.49
C ALA A 46 -3.44 7.36 16.97
N SER A 47 -2.74 6.36 17.52
CA SER A 47 -3.38 5.17 18.11
C SER A 47 -4.35 5.53 19.26
N LYS A 48 -3.99 6.52 20.11
CA LYS A 48 -4.89 6.99 21.16
C LYS A 48 -6.17 7.60 20.59
N ILE A 49 -6.05 8.43 19.56
CA ILE A 49 -7.21 9.04 18.88
C ILE A 49 -8.14 7.94 18.36
N ARG A 50 -7.61 6.95 17.63
CA ARG A 50 -8.41 5.82 17.11
C ARG A 50 -9.09 5.03 18.22
N LYS A 51 -8.40 4.76 19.33
CA LYS A 51 -9.00 4.10 20.51
C LYS A 51 -10.13 4.91 21.14
N ASP A 52 -10.06 6.25 21.12
CA ASP A 52 -11.13 7.09 21.64
C ASP A 52 -12.37 7.11 20.71
N TYR A 53 -12.19 6.98 19.39
CA TYR A 53 -13.29 6.73 18.46
C TYR A 53 -13.89 5.32 18.64
N ALA A 54 -13.07 4.29 18.82
CA ALA A 54 -13.53 2.92 19.05
C ALA A 54 -14.42 2.79 20.30
N LYS A 55 -14.21 3.60 21.35
CA LYS A 55 -15.13 3.67 22.51
C LYS A 55 -16.52 4.19 22.16
N LYS A 56 -16.71 4.79 20.99
CA LYS A 56 -17.96 5.31 20.47
C LYS A 56 -18.52 4.42 19.36
N ASP A 57 -18.03 3.18 19.24
CA ASP A 57 -18.35 2.21 18.19
C ASP A 57 -18.02 2.72 16.76
N ILE A 58 -17.08 3.67 16.64
CA ILE A 58 -16.60 4.18 15.35
C ILE A 58 -15.20 3.59 15.09
N ASN A 59 -15.09 2.82 14.02
CA ASN A 59 -13.81 2.22 13.63
C ASN A 59 -13.04 3.15 12.68
N ILE A 60 -11.93 3.69 13.16
CA ILE A 60 -10.99 4.47 12.35
C ILE A 60 -9.79 3.58 12.02
N PRO A 61 -9.53 3.27 10.75
CA PRO A 61 -8.38 2.46 10.34
C PRO A 61 -7.07 3.24 10.52
N ALA A 62 -5.95 2.53 10.63
CA ALA A 62 -4.63 3.17 10.64
C ALA A 62 -4.16 3.55 9.23
N PHE A 63 -4.72 2.92 8.20
CA PHE A 63 -4.29 3.02 6.81
C PHE A 63 -5.36 3.64 5.91
N LEU A 64 -4.89 4.46 4.97
CA LEU A 64 -5.61 4.91 3.80
C LEU A 64 -4.78 4.56 2.56
N ILE A 65 -5.42 4.04 1.51
CA ILE A 65 -4.85 3.96 0.18
C ILE A 65 -5.40 5.14 -0.62
N ALA A 66 -4.54 5.99 -1.15
CA ALA A 66 -4.89 7.19 -1.90
C ALA A 66 -4.40 7.05 -3.35
N SER A 67 -5.31 6.78 -4.28
CA SER A 67 -4.99 6.82 -5.70
C SER A 67 -5.02 8.26 -6.19
N ILE A 68 -3.87 8.97 -6.08
CA ILE A 68 -3.80 10.42 -6.32
C ILE A 68 -3.89 10.82 -7.79
N THR A 69 -3.82 9.86 -8.70
CA THR A 69 -4.02 10.04 -10.14
C THR A 69 -4.46 8.75 -10.80
N SER A 70 -5.20 8.87 -11.91
CA SER A 70 -5.47 7.77 -12.83
C SER A 70 -4.52 7.76 -14.05
N ARG A 71 -3.59 8.71 -14.15
CA ARG A 71 -2.60 8.75 -15.22
C ARG A 71 -1.37 7.89 -14.89
N CYS A 72 -0.91 7.12 -15.89
CA CYS A 72 0.33 6.33 -15.76
C CYS A 72 1.13 6.40 -17.07
N ASN A 73 2.44 6.42 -16.94
CA ASN A 73 3.39 6.43 -18.05
C ASN A 73 3.83 5.01 -18.47
N LEU A 74 3.34 3.93 -17.84
CA LEU A 74 3.63 2.55 -18.20
C LEU A 74 2.35 1.74 -18.51
N HIS A 75 2.51 0.64 -19.28
CA HIS A 75 1.45 -0.29 -19.69
C HIS A 75 1.75 -1.70 -19.17
N CYS A 76 1.91 -1.83 -17.86
CA CYS A 76 2.29 -3.10 -17.24
C CYS A 76 1.31 -4.21 -17.57
N ALA A 77 1.82 -5.39 -17.94
CA ALA A 77 0.99 -6.57 -18.19
C ALA A 77 0.17 -6.96 -16.95
N GLY A 78 -1.13 -7.16 -17.11
CA GLY A 78 -2.04 -7.50 -16.01
C GLY A 78 -2.22 -6.36 -14.99
N CYS A 79 -2.10 -5.11 -15.38
CA CYS A 79 -2.40 -3.98 -14.51
C CYS A 79 -3.91 -3.91 -14.23
N TYR A 80 -4.31 -4.11 -12.96
CA TYR A 80 -5.72 -4.09 -12.57
C TYR A 80 -6.39 -2.73 -12.86
N SER A 81 -5.65 -1.65 -12.69
CA SER A 81 -6.16 -0.30 -12.87
C SER A 81 -6.44 0.02 -14.36
N ARG A 82 -5.62 -0.52 -15.27
CA ARG A 82 -5.89 -0.43 -16.71
C ARG A 82 -6.99 -1.40 -17.17
N ALA A 83 -7.01 -2.61 -16.63
CA ALA A 83 -8.04 -3.60 -16.95
C ALA A 83 -9.44 -3.13 -16.54
N ASN A 84 -9.55 -2.38 -15.45
CA ASN A 84 -10.80 -1.76 -14.98
C ASN A 84 -11.08 -0.36 -15.59
N GLU A 85 -10.32 0.05 -16.62
CA GLU A 85 -10.44 1.37 -17.26
C GLU A 85 -10.29 2.57 -16.29
N ILE A 86 -9.71 2.34 -15.11
CA ILE A 86 -9.47 3.38 -14.10
C ILE A 86 -8.22 4.20 -14.47
N CYS A 87 -7.23 3.58 -15.13
CA CYS A 87 -5.95 4.19 -15.47
C CYS A 87 -5.82 4.41 -16.98
N SER A 88 -5.37 5.60 -17.39
CA SER A 88 -5.14 5.99 -18.78
C SER A 88 -3.82 6.76 -18.95
N ASP A 89 -3.47 7.10 -20.20
CA ASP A 89 -2.32 7.92 -20.52
C ASP A 89 -2.70 9.43 -20.50
N GLU A 90 -3.98 9.71 -20.57
CA GLU A 90 -4.51 11.06 -20.64
C GLU A 90 -4.53 11.74 -19.26
N ILE A 91 -4.53 13.07 -19.28
CA ILE A 91 -4.75 13.85 -18.06
C ILE A 91 -6.21 13.68 -17.67
N PRO A 92 -6.49 13.12 -16.47
CA PRO A 92 -7.86 12.91 -16.06
C PRO A 92 -8.62 14.23 -15.88
N ASN A 93 -9.83 14.27 -16.39
CA ASN A 93 -10.75 15.38 -16.12
C ASN A 93 -11.34 15.23 -14.71
N ASN A 94 -11.54 16.34 -14.00
CA ASN A 94 -12.24 16.39 -12.71
C ASN A 94 -11.61 15.55 -11.57
N GLN A 95 -10.31 15.25 -11.63
CA GLN A 95 -9.63 14.65 -10.48
C GLN A 95 -9.51 15.67 -9.33
N LEU A 96 -9.33 15.18 -8.12
CA LEU A 96 -9.05 15.99 -6.93
C LEU A 96 -7.83 16.87 -7.16
N THR A 97 -7.93 18.13 -6.75
CA THR A 97 -6.82 19.08 -6.73
C THR A 97 -5.82 18.74 -5.63
N ASP A 98 -4.67 19.38 -5.64
CA ASP A 98 -3.69 19.28 -4.57
C ASP A 98 -4.25 19.82 -3.24
N ASP A 99 -5.09 20.85 -3.26
CA ASP A 99 -5.76 21.39 -2.08
C ASP A 99 -6.82 20.42 -1.53
N ASP A 100 -7.58 19.72 -2.39
CA ASP A 100 -8.51 18.65 -1.98
C ASP A 100 -7.73 17.53 -1.25
N TRP A 101 -6.56 17.12 -1.78
CA TRP A 101 -5.71 16.13 -1.15
C TRP A 101 -5.10 16.62 0.17
N GLU A 102 -4.70 17.89 0.24
CA GLU A 102 -4.22 18.48 1.50
C GLU A 102 -5.29 18.43 2.60
N ASP A 103 -6.56 18.68 2.24
CA ASP A 103 -7.69 18.55 3.16
C ASP A 103 -7.88 17.09 3.63
N ILE A 104 -7.81 16.12 2.71
CA ILE A 104 -7.85 14.68 3.02
C ILE A 104 -6.71 14.30 3.98
N PHE A 105 -5.49 14.78 3.76
CA PHE A 105 -4.36 14.50 4.66
C PHE A 105 -4.56 15.13 6.05
N ARG A 106 -5.12 16.33 6.12
CA ARG A 106 -5.45 16.99 7.37
C ARG A 106 -6.52 16.23 8.15
N GLN A 107 -7.63 15.86 7.50
CA GLN A 107 -8.67 15.05 8.12
C GLN A 107 -8.13 13.69 8.60
N SER A 108 -7.31 13.03 7.79
CA SER A 108 -6.66 11.77 8.14
C SER A 108 -5.82 11.89 9.40
N ARG A 109 -4.95 12.91 9.50
CA ARG A 109 -4.15 13.20 10.68
C ARG A 109 -5.02 13.38 11.91
N ASP A 110 -6.10 14.17 11.82
CA ASP A 110 -6.97 14.52 12.92
C ASP A 110 -7.81 13.33 13.41
N LEU A 111 -8.09 12.35 12.53
CA LEU A 111 -8.71 11.06 12.86
C LEU A 111 -7.70 10.02 13.38
N GLY A 112 -6.40 10.29 13.29
CA GLY A 112 -5.35 9.35 13.70
C GLY A 112 -5.00 8.32 12.63
N ILE A 113 -5.34 8.55 11.36
CA ILE A 113 -4.83 7.79 10.22
C ILE A 113 -3.41 8.32 9.96
N ASN A 114 -2.42 7.49 10.17
CA ASN A 114 -1.01 7.91 10.11
C ASN A 114 -0.15 7.14 9.10
N PHE A 115 -0.79 6.31 8.27
CA PHE A 115 -0.20 5.69 7.09
C PHE A 115 -1.10 5.96 5.89
N ILE A 116 -0.61 6.70 4.90
CA ILE A 116 -1.33 6.96 3.66
C ILE A 116 -0.49 6.49 2.49
N VAL A 117 -0.89 5.38 1.90
CA VAL A 117 -0.24 4.86 0.68
C VAL A 117 -0.62 5.77 -0.49
N LEU A 118 0.36 6.41 -1.10
CA LEU A 118 0.16 7.13 -2.35
C LEU A 118 0.34 6.16 -3.52
N ALA A 119 -0.72 5.99 -4.28
CA ALA A 119 -0.83 5.06 -5.39
C ALA A 119 -1.65 5.70 -6.55
N GLY A 120 -2.15 4.85 -7.44
CA GLY A 120 -3.00 5.24 -8.57
C GLY A 120 -2.46 4.69 -9.88
N GLY A 121 -2.32 5.55 -10.90
CA GLY A 121 -1.51 5.26 -12.06
C GLY A 121 -0.03 5.28 -11.68
N GLU A 122 0.66 6.40 -11.94
CA GLU A 122 2.00 6.67 -11.39
C GLU A 122 1.94 7.91 -10.50
N PRO A 123 2.08 7.76 -9.17
CA PRO A 123 1.91 8.88 -8.24
C PRO A 123 2.96 10.00 -8.42
N LEU A 124 4.16 9.70 -8.93
CA LEU A 124 5.17 10.73 -9.18
C LEU A 124 4.76 11.73 -10.27
N ILE A 125 3.73 11.45 -11.08
CA ILE A 125 3.13 12.43 -12.00
C ILE A 125 2.48 13.60 -11.24
N ARG A 126 2.03 13.38 -9.98
CA ARG A 126 1.39 14.38 -9.12
C ARG A 126 2.37 14.96 -8.10
N THR A 127 3.41 15.60 -8.60
CA THR A 127 4.40 16.31 -7.76
C THR A 127 3.74 17.33 -6.85
N ASP A 128 2.69 17.99 -7.31
CA ASP A 128 1.86 18.94 -6.57
C ASP A 128 1.29 18.30 -5.27
N VAL A 129 0.67 17.14 -5.38
CA VAL A 129 0.11 16.40 -4.25
C VAL A 129 1.21 15.86 -3.31
N ILE A 130 2.32 15.37 -3.87
CA ILE A 130 3.45 14.90 -3.05
C ILE A 130 4.06 16.05 -2.23
N LEU A 131 4.15 17.26 -2.79
CA LEU A 131 4.59 18.44 -2.05
C LEU A 131 3.64 18.78 -0.90
N LYS A 132 2.31 18.62 -1.07
CA LYS A 132 1.35 18.76 0.04
C LYS A 132 1.58 17.69 1.12
N ALA A 133 1.83 16.42 0.73
CA ALA A 133 2.12 15.35 1.67
C ALA A 133 3.37 15.62 2.52
N CYS A 134 4.37 16.31 1.99
CA CYS A 134 5.56 16.72 2.74
C CYS A 134 5.25 17.60 3.96
N ASN A 135 4.13 18.32 3.97
CA ASN A 135 3.70 19.20 5.06
C ASN A 135 3.11 18.43 6.27
N PHE A 136 2.97 17.11 6.19
CA PHE A 136 2.39 16.25 7.23
C PHE A 136 3.41 15.24 7.78
N PRO A 137 4.43 15.69 8.53
CA PRO A 137 5.48 14.78 9.04
C PRO A 137 4.97 13.79 10.10
N GLU A 138 3.73 13.89 10.55
CA GLU A 138 3.05 12.94 11.43
C GLU A 138 2.50 11.72 10.69
N ILE A 139 2.35 11.82 9.36
CA ILE A 139 1.86 10.77 8.48
C ILE A 139 3.03 10.21 7.70
N LEU A 140 3.10 8.89 7.62
CA LEU A 140 4.00 8.18 6.71
C LEU A 140 3.32 7.99 5.37
N PHE A 141 4.00 8.38 4.30
CA PHE A 141 3.52 8.26 2.93
C PHE A 141 4.38 7.26 2.13
N PRO A 142 4.07 5.95 2.14
CA PRO A 142 4.63 5.02 1.17
C PRO A 142 4.12 5.40 -0.23
N VAL A 143 5.04 5.66 -1.16
CA VAL A 143 4.74 6.02 -2.56
C VAL A 143 5.01 4.82 -3.45
N PHE A 144 3.96 4.14 -3.89
CA PHE A 144 4.08 2.98 -4.78
C PHE A 144 4.33 3.46 -6.21
N THR A 145 5.58 3.36 -6.63
CA THR A 145 6.03 3.89 -7.91
C THR A 145 6.66 2.83 -8.80
N ASN A 146 6.52 3.01 -10.11
CA ASN A 146 7.26 2.24 -11.08
C ASN A 146 8.74 2.66 -11.18
N GLY A 147 9.13 3.73 -10.50
CA GLY A 147 10.50 4.20 -10.35
C GLY A 147 11.08 4.93 -11.56
N THR A 148 10.40 4.97 -12.70
CA THR A 148 10.93 5.56 -13.95
C THR A 148 11.02 7.08 -13.94
N MET A 149 10.38 7.73 -12.97
CA MET A 149 10.39 9.18 -12.79
C MET A 149 11.25 9.63 -11.60
N LEU A 150 11.94 8.70 -10.92
CA LEU A 150 12.88 9.05 -9.85
C LEU A 150 14.13 9.67 -10.46
N ASP A 151 14.30 10.94 -10.22
CA ASP A 151 15.43 11.76 -10.66
C ASP A 151 16.04 12.53 -9.48
N GLU A 152 17.01 13.35 -9.75
CA GLU A 152 17.70 14.19 -8.75
C GLU A 152 16.74 15.10 -7.99
N TYR A 153 15.67 15.57 -8.64
CA TYR A 153 14.66 16.38 -7.96
C TYR A 153 13.92 15.56 -6.88
N TYR A 154 13.45 14.37 -7.23
CA TYR A 154 12.74 13.50 -6.29
C TYR A 154 13.66 12.97 -5.18
N PHE A 155 14.91 12.61 -5.49
CA PHE A 155 15.86 12.21 -4.46
C PHE A 155 16.10 13.33 -3.45
N ASN A 156 16.28 14.57 -3.91
CA ASN A 156 16.43 15.73 -3.03
C ASN A 156 15.17 16.03 -2.21
N LEU A 157 13.98 15.82 -2.79
CA LEU A 157 12.70 15.99 -2.10
C LEU A 157 12.58 14.97 -0.96
N ILE A 158 12.84 13.69 -1.24
CA ILE A 158 12.77 12.59 -0.28
C ILE A 158 13.84 12.75 0.82
N ASP A 159 15.05 13.17 0.47
CA ASP A 159 16.11 13.45 1.48
C ASP A 159 15.71 14.53 2.48
N LYS A 160 14.93 15.51 2.05
CA LYS A 160 14.43 16.57 2.91
C LYS A 160 13.18 16.17 3.70
N ASN A 161 12.35 15.26 3.16
CA ASN A 161 11.04 14.91 3.69
C ASN A 161 10.94 13.39 3.92
N ARG A 162 11.48 12.93 5.06
CA ARG A 162 11.64 11.52 5.41
C ARG A 162 10.30 10.76 5.65
N ASN A 163 9.19 11.47 5.67
CA ASN A 163 7.85 10.87 5.67
C ASN A 163 7.40 10.37 4.29
N ILE A 164 8.09 10.73 3.20
CA ILE A 164 7.89 10.22 1.85
C ILE A 164 8.82 9.04 1.63
N ILE A 165 8.27 7.83 1.51
CA ILE A 165 9.05 6.60 1.39
C ILE A 165 8.75 5.94 0.05
N PRO A 166 9.69 5.91 -0.90
CA PRO A 166 9.50 5.19 -2.16
C PRO A 166 9.33 3.69 -1.93
N ILE A 167 8.32 3.11 -2.58
CA ILE A 167 8.11 1.67 -2.67
C ILE A 167 8.23 1.29 -4.14
N LEU A 168 9.38 0.75 -4.50
CA LEU A 168 9.75 0.48 -5.89
C LEU A 168 9.11 -0.82 -6.37
N SER A 169 8.39 -0.73 -7.47
CA SER A 169 7.70 -1.88 -8.04
C SER A 169 8.64 -2.72 -8.91
N ILE A 170 9.03 -3.90 -8.44
CA ILE A 170 9.95 -4.84 -9.09
C ILE A 170 9.35 -6.24 -9.06
N GLU A 171 9.55 -7.06 -10.11
CA GLU A 171 8.90 -8.37 -10.22
C GLU A 171 9.84 -9.56 -10.05
N GLY A 172 11.13 -9.30 -9.94
CA GLY A 172 12.18 -10.30 -9.90
C GLY A 172 13.46 -9.81 -10.58
N ASN A 173 14.10 -10.65 -11.38
CA ASN A 173 15.25 -10.27 -12.22
C ASN A 173 14.83 -9.35 -13.39
N GLU A 174 15.80 -8.92 -14.18
CA GLU A 174 15.58 -8.07 -15.35
C GLU A 174 14.49 -8.64 -16.29
N LYS A 175 14.59 -9.91 -16.63
CA LYS A 175 13.63 -10.56 -17.53
C LYS A 175 12.20 -10.51 -16.97
N LEU A 176 12.00 -10.82 -15.69
CA LEU A 176 10.69 -10.83 -15.06
C LEU A 176 10.12 -9.41 -14.91
N THR A 177 10.97 -8.47 -14.54
CA THR A 177 10.56 -7.08 -14.36
C THR A 177 10.24 -6.42 -15.70
N ASP A 178 11.12 -6.52 -16.67
CA ASP A 178 10.95 -5.86 -17.97
C ASP A 178 9.82 -6.51 -18.80
N SER A 179 9.62 -7.84 -18.70
CA SER A 179 8.49 -8.49 -19.38
C SER A 179 7.13 -8.00 -18.90
N ARG A 180 7.00 -7.57 -17.64
CA ARG A 180 5.77 -7.02 -17.10
C ARG A 180 5.65 -5.51 -17.29
N ARG A 181 6.75 -4.77 -17.09
CA ARG A 181 6.75 -3.31 -16.94
C ARG A 181 7.25 -2.54 -18.14
N GLY A 182 8.00 -3.20 -19.01
CA GLY A 182 8.63 -2.63 -20.19
C GLY A 182 10.16 -2.65 -20.10
N ASP A 183 10.80 -2.66 -21.27
CA ASP A 183 12.25 -2.79 -21.40
C ASP A 183 13.01 -1.68 -20.68
N GLY A 184 14.04 -2.07 -19.93
CA GLY A 184 14.94 -1.16 -19.22
C GLY A 184 14.43 -0.64 -17.87
N VAL A 185 13.20 -0.97 -17.46
CA VAL A 185 12.64 -0.57 -16.15
C VAL A 185 13.46 -1.17 -15.01
N TYR A 186 13.88 -2.43 -15.12
CA TYR A 186 14.72 -3.07 -14.11
C TYR A 186 15.99 -2.28 -13.82
N ASN A 187 16.72 -1.89 -14.86
CA ASN A 187 18.00 -1.18 -14.70
C ASN A 187 17.79 0.23 -14.08
N GLN A 188 16.68 0.91 -14.38
CA GLN A 188 16.32 2.18 -13.74
C GLN A 188 16.03 1.98 -12.25
N LEU A 189 15.30 0.92 -11.88
CA LEU A 189 15.01 0.58 -10.49
C LEU A 189 16.27 0.29 -9.69
N ILE A 190 17.19 -0.53 -10.24
CA ILE A 190 18.46 -0.86 -9.58
C ILE A 190 19.32 0.39 -9.41
N GLY A 191 19.36 1.28 -10.41
CA GLY A 191 20.02 2.57 -10.30
C GLY A 191 19.46 3.43 -9.17
N SER A 192 18.13 3.53 -9.05
CA SER A 192 17.44 4.26 -7.98
C SER A 192 17.69 3.64 -6.60
N MET A 193 17.66 2.31 -6.48
CA MET A 193 17.97 1.61 -5.23
C MET A 193 19.40 1.87 -4.76
N ASN A 194 20.37 1.78 -5.67
CA ASN A 194 21.78 2.09 -5.36
C ASN A 194 21.94 3.54 -4.90
N HIS A 195 21.33 4.50 -5.61
CA HIS A 195 21.37 5.91 -5.21
C HIS A 195 20.82 6.12 -3.79
N MET A 196 19.66 5.54 -3.48
CA MET A 196 19.04 5.65 -2.17
C MET A 196 19.87 4.96 -1.07
N LYS A 197 20.44 3.79 -1.37
CA LYS A 197 21.37 3.10 -0.47
C LYS A 197 22.58 3.94 -0.12
N ASP A 198 23.25 4.49 -1.15
CA ASP A 198 24.49 5.28 -1.00
C ASP A 198 24.23 6.57 -0.19
N ASN A 199 23.01 7.11 -0.26
CA ASN A 199 22.56 8.28 0.49
C ASN A 199 21.84 7.95 1.80
N ASN A 200 21.83 6.67 2.21
CA ASN A 200 21.15 6.17 3.41
C ASN A 200 19.68 6.63 3.51
N MET A 201 18.94 6.55 2.41
CA MET A 201 17.50 6.81 2.36
C MET A 201 16.72 5.54 2.65
N ILE A 202 15.61 5.65 3.37
CA ILE A 202 14.68 4.52 3.55
C ILE A 202 13.84 4.36 2.30
N PHE A 203 13.73 3.13 1.82
CA PHE A 203 12.85 2.72 0.74
C PHE A 203 12.40 1.27 0.92
N GLY A 204 11.37 0.88 0.19
CA GLY A 204 10.89 -0.49 0.10
C GLY A 204 10.71 -0.95 -1.33
N SER A 205 10.27 -2.19 -1.48
CA SER A 205 9.94 -2.77 -2.78
C SER A 205 8.55 -3.39 -2.74
N SER A 206 7.84 -3.38 -3.86
CA SER A 206 6.60 -4.13 -4.05
C SER A 206 6.73 -5.08 -5.22
N ILE A 207 6.22 -6.29 -5.04
CA ILE A 207 6.26 -7.36 -6.01
C ILE A 207 4.82 -7.80 -6.27
N THR A 208 4.36 -7.73 -7.51
CA THR A 208 3.08 -8.37 -7.87
C THR A 208 3.34 -9.85 -8.07
N ILE A 209 2.80 -10.68 -7.19
CA ILE A 209 3.01 -12.12 -7.22
C ILE A 209 2.02 -12.78 -8.18
N THR A 210 2.56 -13.48 -9.15
CA THR A 210 1.85 -14.31 -10.15
C THR A 210 2.40 -15.73 -10.11
N LYS A 211 1.72 -16.67 -10.75
CA LYS A 211 2.24 -18.05 -10.89
C LYS A 211 3.60 -18.10 -11.59
N ASP A 212 3.90 -17.10 -12.44
CA ASP A 212 5.11 -17.09 -13.26
C ASP A 212 6.35 -16.60 -12.50
N ASN A 213 6.18 -15.75 -11.48
CA ASN A 213 7.29 -15.17 -10.73
C ASN A 213 7.42 -15.65 -9.28
N ILE A 214 6.40 -16.31 -8.71
CA ILE A 214 6.37 -16.68 -7.29
C ILE A 214 7.64 -17.40 -6.82
N SER A 215 8.12 -18.38 -7.58
CA SER A 215 9.31 -19.17 -7.22
C SER A 215 10.57 -18.31 -7.18
N TYR A 216 10.69 -17.31 -8.06
CA TYR A 216 11.82 -16.40 -8.05
C TYR A 216 11.68 -15.33 -6.97
N ALA A 217 10.48 -14.73 -6.83
CA ALA A 217 10.19 -13.68 -5.89
C ALA A 217 10.40 -14.11 -4.42
N LEU A 218 10.15 -15.39 -4.13
CA LEU A 218 10.37 -15.98 -2.80
C LEU A 218 11.77 -16.59 -2.64
N SER A 219 12.60 -16.60 -3.70
CA SER A 219 13.95 -17.18 -3.60
C SER A 219 14.82 -16.37 -2.64
N ASP A 220 15.61 -17.08 -1.86
CA ASP A 220 16.58 -16.46 -0.95
C ASP A 220 17.56 -15.52 -1.68
N SER A 221 17.97 -15.89 -2.89
CA SER A 221 18.86 -15.08 -3.71
C SER A 221 18.25 -13.73 -4.10
N PHE A 222 16.95 -13.66 -4.38
CA PHE A 222 16.28 -12.42 -4.73
C PHE A 222 16.03 -11.55 -3.49
N VAL A 223 15.54 -12.15 -2.41
CA VAL A 223 15.26 -11.42 -1.17
C VAL A 223 16.55 -10.89 -0.55
N SER A 224 17.63 -11.69 -0.51
CA SER A 224 18.92 -11.23 -0.01
C SER A 224 19.49 -10.12 -0.86
N ASN A 225 19.33 -10.17 -2.19
CA ASN A 225 19.78 -9.08 -3.07
C ASN A 225 19.01 -7.76 -2.77
N LEU A 226 17.70 -7.80 -2.58
CA LEU A 226 16.93 -6.61 -2.19
C LEU A 226 17.33 -6.09 -0.80
N TYR A 227 17.62 -6.99 0.14
CA TYR A 227 18.16 -6.63 1.45
C TYR A 227 19.53 -5.94 1.34
N GLU A 228 20.43 -6.49 0.55
CA GLU A 228 21.75 -5.93 0.29
C GLU A 228 21.70 -4.58 -0.46
N LEU A 229 20.73 -4.39 -1.36
CA LEU A 229 20.44 -3.11 -2.00
C LEU A 229 19.86 -2.08 -1.01
N GLY A 230 19.45 -2.49 0.19
CA GLY A 230 19.02 -1.60 1.26
C GLY A 230 17.49 -1.48 1.42
N SER A 231 16.70 -2.26 0.69
CA SER A 231 15.24 -2.29 0.87
C SER A 231 14.88 -2.68 2.31
N LYS A 232 13.98 -1.91 2.95
CA LYS A 232 13.55 -2.14 4.36
C LYS A 232 12.18 -2.76 4.46
N VAL A 233 11.39 -2.71 3.40
CA VAL A 233 10.03 -3.24 3.36
C VAL A 233 9.82 -3.97 2.05
N LEU A 234 9.26 -5.18 2.09
CA LEU A 234 8.80 -5.90 0.91
C LEU A 234 7.29 -6.12 0.99
N PHE A 235 6.58 -5.63 -0.03
CA PHE A 235 5.17 -5.88 -0.23
C PHE A 235 5.00 -6.98 -1.28
N PHE A 236 4.45 -8.12 -0.88
CA PHE A 236 4.00 -9.16 -1.79
C PHE A 236 2.52 -8.93 -2.08
N ILE A 237 2.23 -8.43 -3.28
CA ILE A 237 0.86 -8.12 -3.71
C ILE A 237 0.38 -9.27 -4.61
N GLU A 238 -0.53 -10.08 -4.12
CA GLU A 238 -1.10 -11.15 -4.94
C GLU A 238 -1.85 -10.57 -6.14
N TYR A 239 -1.62 -11.14 -7.30
CA TYR A 239 -2.31 -10.75 -8.51
C TYR A 239 -3.80 -11.13 -8.43
N VAL A 240 -4.67 -10.13 -8.49
CA VAL A 240 -6.13 -10.32 -8.58
C VAL A 240 -6.53 -10.28 -10.06
N PRO A 241 -7.13 -11.36 -10.61
CA PRO A 241 -7.43 -11.48 -12.03
C PRO A 241 -8.72 -10.74 -12.40
N VAL A 242 -8.69 -9.42 -12.37
CA VAL A 242 -9.82 -8.57 -12.77
C VAL A 242 -10.15 -8.68 -14.26
N ASP A 243 -9.18 -9.05 -15.11
CA ASP A 243 -9.39 -9.39 -16.50
C ASP A 243 -9.54 -10.91 -16.65
N ILE A 244 -10.64 -11.33 -17.29
CA ILE A 244 -10.90 -12.76 -17.56
C ILE A 244 -9.81 -13.41 -18.41
N ASN A 245 -9.15 -12.64 -19.28
CA ASN A 245 -8.08 -13.11 -20.14
C ASN A 245 -6.75 -13.30 -19.40
N ALA A 246 -6.62 -12.76 -18.20
CA ALA A 246 -5.43 -12.81 -17.38
C ALA A 246 -5.59 -13.73 -16.15
N LYS A 247 -6.67 -14.51 -16.07
CA LYS A 247 -6.90 -15.50 -14.98
C LYS A 247 -5.73 -16.47 -14.82
N ASP A 248 -5.06 -16.78 -15.91
CA ASP A 248 -3.92 -17.68 -15.92
C ASP A 248 -2.69 -17.17 -15.16
N LEU A 249 -2.64 -15.91 -14.76
CA LEU A 249 -1.57 -15.35 -13.92
C LEU A 249 -1.85 -15.52 -12.42
N ALA A 250 -3.09 -15.82 -12.04
CA ALA A 250 -3.48 -15.95 -10.63
C ALA A 250 -2.87 -17.20 -9.98
N LEU A 251 -2.60 -17.10 -8.70
CA LEU A 251 -2.10 -18.22 -7.90
C LEU A 251 -3.20 -19.27 -7.69
N SER A 252 -2.80 -20.54 -7.66
CA SER A 252 -3.61 -21.62 -7.11
C SER A 252 -3.62 -21.55 -5.57
N ASN A 253 -4.58 -22.24 -4.92
CA ASN A 253 -4.64 -22.30 -3.45
C ASN A 253 -3.34 -22.87 -2.85
N THR A 254 -2.76 -23.91 -3.44
CA THR A 254 -1.47 -24.47 -2.99
C THR A 254 -0.33 -23.44 -3.10
N GLN A 255 -0.32 -22.61 -4.13
CA GLN A 255 0.68 -21.55 -4.27
C GLN A 255 0.47 -20.42 -3.26
N ARG A 256 -0.77 -20.11 -2.91
CA ARG A 256 -1.08 -19.15 -1.83
C ARG A 256 -0.62 -19.63 -0.48
N ASP A 257 -0.91 -20.89 -0.13
CA ASP A 257 -0.44 -21.47 1.12
C ASP A 257 1.10 -21.46 1.17
N HIS A 258 1.77 -21.85 0.08
CA HIS A 258 3.23 -21.76 -0.02
C HIS A 258 3.76 -20.32 0.13
N LEU A 259 3.08 -19.33 -0.47
CA LEU A 259 3.45 -17.92 -0.34
C LEU A 259 3.42 -17.47 1.14
N LEU A 260 2.39 -17.83 1.88
CA LEU A 260 2.24 -17.47 3.29
C LEU A 260 3.30 -18.14 4.18
N ASP A 261 3.57 -19.44 3.95
CA ASP A 261 4.59 -20.18 4.68
C ASP A 261 5.98 -19.56 4.44
N GLU A 262 6.33 -19.26 3.19
CA GLU A 262 7.62 -18.65 2.87
C GLU A 262 7.75 -17.22 3.41
N ILE A 263 6.69 -16.41 3.39
CA ILE A 263 6.72 -15.08 4.02
C ILE A 263 6.96 -15.20 5.53
N SER A 264 6.37 -16.21 6.19
CA SER A 264 6.63 -16.47 7.60
C SER A 264 8.12 -16.80 7.85
N ASN A 265 8.71 -17.65 7.01
CA ASN A 265 10.13 -18.00 7.06
C ASN A 265 11.02 -16.77 6.82
N LEU A 266 10.65 -15.90 5.86
CA LEU A 266 11.38 -14.66 5.57
C LEU A 266 11.33 -13.67 6.75
N ARG A 267 10.20 -13.57 7.44
CA ARG A 267 10.06 -12.72 8.66
C ARG A 267 11.00 -13.17 9.78
N GLU A 268 11.19 -14.47 9.93
CA GLU A 268 12.14 -15.02 10.92
C GLU A 268 13.59 -14.81 10.48
N LYS A 269 13.88 -14.99 9.19
CA LYS A 269 15.23 -14.90 8.64
C LYS A 269 15.76 -13.48 8.55
N TYR A 270 14.89 -12.51 8.22
CA TYR A 270 15.26 -11.11 8.04
C TYR A 270 14.52 -10.19 9.03
N PRO A 271 14.80 -10.24 10.33
CA PRO A 271 14.06 -9.47 11.35
C PRO A 271 14.27 -7.95 11.22
N GLU A 272 15.18 -7.50 10.37
CA GLU A 272 15.46 -6.10 10.06
C GLU A 272 14.63 -5.57 8.89
N MET A 273 13.88 -6.44 8.21
CA MET A 273 12.96 -6.10 7.12
C MET A 273 11.52 -6.31 7.54
N LEU A 274 10.63 -5.53 6.95
CA LEU A 274 9.20 -5.70 7.08
C LEU A 274 8.67 -6.44 5.84
N PHE A 275 7.94 -7.54 6.05
CA PHE A 275 7.31 -8.30 4.98
C PHE A 275 5.80 -8.21 5.11
N MET A 276 5.14 -7.74 4.06
CA MET A 276 3.69 -7.60 4.02
C MET A 276 3.13 -8.38 2.84
N SER A 277 2.10 -9.18 3.09
CA SER A 277 1.38 -9.90 2.06
C SER A 277 -0.03 -9.35 1.92
N PHE A 278 -0.40 -9.00 0.71
CA PHE A 278 -1.71 -8.47 0.43
C PHE A 278 -2.40 -9.30 -0.68
N PRO A 279 -3.54 -9.92 -0.42
CA PRO A 279 -4.36 -9.96 0.80
C PRO A 279 -3.96 -11.05 1.81
N GLY A 280 -2.83 -11.75 1.64
CA GLY A 280 -2.44 -12.90 2.47
C GLY A 280 -2.54 -12.69 4.00
N ASP A 281 -2.01 -11.58 4.49
CA ASP A 281 -2.02 -11.24 5.94
C ASP A 281 -3.44 -11.01 6.50
N GLU A 282 -4.45 -10.80 5.64
CA GLU A 282 -5.84 -10.64 6.05
C GLU A 282 -6.43 -11.92 6.64
N LYS A 283 -6.00 -13.09 6.14
CA LYS A 283 -6.46 -14.40 6.63
C LYS A 283 -6.16 -14.58 8.13
N GLU A 284 -4.98 -14.17 8.56
CA GLU A 284 -4.58 -14.22 9.97
C GLU A 284 -5.21 -13.12 10.82
N SER A 285 -5.66 -12.03 10.18
CA SER A 285 -6.37 -10.91 10.82
C SER A 285 -7.89 -11.13 10.96
N GLY A 286 -8.38 -12.35 10.71
CA GLY A 286 -9.79 -12.69 10.82
C GLY A 286 -10.66 -12.22 9.65
N GLY A 287 -10.10 -12.15 8.44
CA GLY A 287 -10.78 -11.80 7.20
C GLY A 287 -10.33 -10.46 6.61
N CYS A 288 -10.96 -10.06 5.50
CA CYS A 288 -10.57 -8.89 4.73
C CYS A 288 -10.59 -7.60 5.57
N LEU A 289 -9.54 -6.79 5.44
CA LEU A 289 -9.34 -5.55 6.18
C LEU A 289 -9.92 -4.31 5.48
N ALA A 290 -10.58 -4.49 4.34
CA ALA A 290 -11.22 -3.42 3.57
C ALA A 290 -12.38 -2.72 4.31
N ALA A 291 -12.99 -1.76 3.67
CA ALA A 291 -14.16 -1.00 4.16
C ALA A 291 -13.94 -0.37 5.53
N GLY A 292 -12.73 0.07 5.82
CA GLY A 292 -12.37 0.73 7.07
C GLY A 292 -12.08 -0.22 8.24
N ARG A 293 -12.06 -1.55 8.08
CA ARG A 293 -11.63 -2.47 9.16
C ARG A 293 -10.16 -2.25 9.51
N GLY A 294 -9.28 -2.22 8.54
CA GLY A 294 -7.86 -1.91 8.67
C GLY A 294 -7.43 -0.81 7.72
N PHE A 295 -8.07 -0.75 6.56
CA PHE A 295 -7.84 0.29 5.55
C PHE A 295 -9.11 0.56 4.73
N PHE A 296 -9.04 1.62 3.92
CA PHE A 296 -10.00 1.96 2.86
C PHE A 296 -9.26 2.67 1.73
N HIS A 297 -9.95 2.90 0.63
CA HIS A 297 -9.40 3.54 -0.56
C HIS A 297 -10.13 4.84 -0.88
N ILE A 298 -9.40 5.86 -1.31
CA ILE A 298 -9.93 7.06 -1.96
C ILE A 298 -9.33 7.10 -3.36
N ASN A 299 -10.18 7.12 -4.39
CA ASN A 299 -9.74 7.21 -5.76
C ASN A 299 -9.43 8.65 -6.19
N SER A 300 -8.88 8.84 -7.39
CA SER A 300 -8.46 10.16 -7.88
C SER A 300 -9.59 11.17 -8.05
N HIS A 301 -10.85 10.74 -8.03
CA HIS A 301 -12.03 11.59 -8.12
C HIS A 301 -12.73 11.82 -6.78
N GLY A 302 -12.17 11.30 -5.67
CA GLY A 302 -12.70 11.48 -4.32
C GLY A 302 -13.71 10.44 -3.88
N SER A 303 -14.03 9.43 -4.67
CA SER A 303 -14.89 8.33 -4.23
C SER A 303 -14.20 7.52 -3.13
N ALA A 304 -14.88 7.33 -2.00
CA ALA A 304 -14.41 6.44 -0.95
C ALA A 304 -14.88 5.02 -1.26
N GLU A 305 -13.93 4.12 -1.44
CA GLU A 305 -14.11 2.75 -1.87
C GLU A 305 -13.62 1.77 -0.81
N PRO A 306 -14.21 0.59 -0.66
CA PRO A 306 -13.74 -0.42 0.29
C PRO A 306 -12.27 -0.78 0.09
N CYS A 307 -11.84 -0.95 -1.17
CA CYS A 307 -10.51 -1.40 -1.59
C CYS A 307 -10.26 -1.01 -3.05
N PRO A 308 -9.01 -0.82 -3.50
CA PRO A 308 -8.70 -0.63 -4.93
C PRO A 308 -9.19 -1.76 -5.85
N ALA A 309 -9.32 -2.99 -5.33
CA ALA A 309 -9.87 -4.14 -6.06
C ALA A 309 -11.42 -4.19 -6.05
N SER A 310 -12.08 -3.27 -5.36
CA SER A 310 -13.55 -3.17 -5.26
C SER A 310 -13.97 -1.70 -5.44
N PRO A 311 -13.99 -1.20 -6.69
CA PRO A 311 -14.17 0.22 -7.00
C PRO A 311 -15.65 0.65 -6.91
N TYR A 312 -16.29 0.34 -5.80
CA TYR A 312 -17.68 0.67 -5.52
C TYR A 312 -17.76 1.71 -4.42
N SER A 313 -18.57 2.76 -4.61
CA SER A 313 -18.69 3.84 -3.66
C SER A 313 -20.11 4.38 -3.60
N ASP A 314 -20.57 4.70 -2.41
CA ASP A 314 -21.84 5.40 -2.14
C ASP A 314 -21.64 6.84 -1.65
N ILE A 315 -20.38 7.30 -1.57
CA ILE A 315 -20.01 8.61 -1.01
C ILE A 315 -18.74 9.18 -1.63
N ASN A 316 -18.64 10.52 -1.70
CA ASN A 316 -17.48 11.20 -2.22
C ASN A 316 -16.93 12.18 -1.18
N VAL A 317 -15.63 12.07 -0.86
CA VAL A 317 -14.96 12.89 0.18
C VAL A 317 -14.72 14.33 -0.25
N LYS A 318 -14.97 14.67 -1.51
CA LYS A 318 -14.99 16.08 -1.96
C LYS A 318 -16.22 16.82 -1.42
N GLU A 319 -17.31 16.11 -1.16
CA GLU A 319 -18.59 16.64 -0.71
C GLU A 319 -18.83 16.38 0.78
N THR A 320 -18.09 15.43 1.36
CA THR A 320 -18.28 14.98 2.74
C THR A 320 -16.95 14.79 3.45
N SER A 321 -16.98 14.46 4.74
CA SER A 321 -15.77 14.16 5.51
C SER A 321 -15.34 12.69 5.38
N ILE A 322 -14.06 12.41 5.68
CA ILE A 322 -13.54 11.03 5.81
C ILE A 322 -14.33 10.26 6.88
N LEU A 323 -14.71 10.91 7.97
CA LEU A 323 -15.48 10.26 9.03
C LEU A 323 -16.86 9.80 8.53
N GLU A 324 -17.57 10.65 7.76
CA GLU A 324 -18.83 10.27 7.14
C GLU A 324 -18.64 9.15 6.12
N ALA A 325 -17.55 9.17 5.36
CA ALA A 325 -17.23 8.10 4.43
C ALA A 325 -17.02 6.74 5.13
N LEU A 326 -16.29 6.72 6.24
CA LEU A 326 -16.10 5.51 7.05
C LEU A 326 -17.42 4.98 7.67
N GLU A 327 -18.37 5.86 7.86
CA GLU A 327 -19.71 5.56 8.40
C GLU A 327 -20.79 5.44 7.32
N SER A 328 -20.40 5.40 6.04
CA SER A 328 -21.34 5.25 4.91
C SER A 328 -22.11 3.93 4.99
N LYS A 329 -23.24 3.88 4.29
CA LYS A 329 -24.12 2.70 4.27
C LYS A 329 -23.38 1.48 3.71
N LEU A 330 -22.63 1.67 2.62
CA LEU A 330 -21.86 0.60 1.99
C LEU A 330 -20.83 0.04 2.96
N PHE A 331 -20.01 0.90 3.60
CA PHE A 331 -18.98 0.47 4.51
C PHE A 331 -19.53 -0.25 5.73
N LYS A 332 -20.59 0.28 6.34
CA LYS A 332 -21.28 -0.40 7.45
C LYS A 332 -21.83 -1.76 7.02
N SER A 333 -22.52 -1.82 5.90
CA SER A 333 -23.10 -3.08 5.40
C SER A 333 -22.04 -4.14 5.13
N LEU A 334 -20.87 -3.76 4.63
CA LEU A 334 -19.74 -4.66 4.41
C LEU A 334 -19.15 -5.16 5.74
N ARG A 335 -18.95 -4.27 6.72
CA ARG A 335 -18.39 -4.63 8.03
C ARG A 335 -19.33 -5.52 8.84
N ASP A 336 -20.61 -5.16 8.88
CA ASP A 336 -21.62 -5.79 9.75
C ASP A 336 -22.26 -7.02 9.10
N GLY A 337 -22.30 -7.06 7.76
CA GLY A 337 -22.97 -8.11 6.99
C GLY A 337 -22.19 -9.44 6.89
N GLY A 338 -20.98 -9.53 7.45
CA GLY A 338 -20.18 -10.75 7.44
C GLY A 338 -19.49 -11.07 6.11
N LEU A 339 -19.71 -10.28 5.05
CA LEU A 339 -19.14 -10.52 3.71
C LEU A 339 -17.60 -10.53 3.73
N LEU A 340 -16.99 -9.63 4.49
CA LEU A 340 -15.52 -9.52 4.60
C LEU A 340 -14.86 -10.73 5.29
N MET A 341 -15.66 -11.58 5.95
CA MET A 341 -15.22 -12.81 6.61
C MET A 341 -15.75 -14.07 5.92
N SER A 342 -16.38 -13.92 4.74
CA SER A 342 -16.91 -15.06 3.99
C SER A 342 -15.78 -15.94 3.47
N HIS A 343 -16.10 -17.23 3.33
CA HIS A 343 -15.20 -18.15 2.65
C HIS A 343 -15.09 -17.78 1.17
N HIS A 344 -13.87 -17.78 0.65
CA HIS A 344 -13.55 -17.54 -0.76
C HIS A 344 -12.39 -18.43 -1.19
N GLU A 345 -12.37 -18.79 -2.46
CA GLU A 345 -11.33 -19.65 -3.04
C GLU A 345 -10.16 -18.84 -3.61
N GLY A 346 -10.41 -17.60 -4.01
CA GLY A 346 -9.40 -16.69 -4.56
C GLY A 346 -8.63 -15.90 -3.52
N GLY A 347 -7.78 -15.00 -4.00
CA GLY A 347 -7.01 -14.10 -3.13
C GLY A 347 -7.83 -12.94 -2.56
N CYS A 348 -8.97 -12.57 -3.17
CA CYS A 348 -9.72 -11.37 -2.79
C CYS A 348 -11.22 -11.65 -2.65
N VAL A 349 -11.72 -11.61 -1.42
CA VAL A 349 -13.14 -11.85 -1.10
C VAL A 349 -14.09 -10.85 -1.80
N LEU A 350 -13.72 -9.58 -1.88
CA LEU A 350 -14.56 -8.55 -2.50
C LEU A 350 -14.65 -8.74 -4.02
N PHE A 351 -13.59 -9.23 -4.65
CA PHE A 351 -13.59 -9.55 -6.07
C PHE A 351 -14.49 -10.77 -6.37
N GLU A 352 -14.41 -11.82 -5.56
CA GLU A 352 -15.26 -13.01 -5.75
C GLU A 352 -16.75 -12.75 -5.48
N HIS A 353 -17.03 -11.88 -4.52
CA HIS A 353 -18.40 -11.49 -4.14
C HIS A 353 -18.83 -10.13 -4.72
N GLU A 354 -18.30 -9.77 -5.88
CA GLU A 354 -18.59 -8.48 -6.53
C GLU A 354 -20.08 -8.19 -6.69
N LYS A 355 -20.86 -9.21 -7.08
CA LYS A 355 -22.34 -9.08 -7.24
C LYS A 355 -23.05 -8.74 -5.94
N GLU A 356 -22.59 -9.26 -4.82
CA GLU A 356 -23.12 -8.95 -3.50
C GLU A 356 -22.79 -7.51 -3.11
N VAL A 357 -21.56 -7.04 -3.39
CA VAL A 357 -21.16 -5.64 -3.17
C VAL A 357 -22.03 -4.69 -3.99
N GLN A 358 -22.27 -5.01 -5.27
CA GLN A 358 -23.14 -4.22 -6.14
C GLN A 358 -24.61 -4.17 -5.62
N LYS A 359 -25.13 -5.26 -5.07
CA LYS A 359 -26.46 -5.28 -4.47
C LYS A 359 -26.55 -4.37 -3.24
N LEU A 360 -25.49 -4.27 -2.42
CA LEU A 360 -25.46 -3.38 -1.26
C LEU A 360 -25.56 -1.90 -1.66
N LEU A 361 -25.00 -1.52 -2.82
CA LEU A 361 -25.16 -0.17 -3.38
C LEU A 361 -26.59 0.12 -3.84
N ASN A 362 -27.25 -0.86 -4.46
CA ASN A 362 -28.56 -0.69 -5.08
C ASN A 362 -29.74 -0.80 -4.11
N ASN A 363 -29.52 -1.34 -2.92
CA ASN A 363 -30.54 -1.38 -1.85
C ASN A 363 -30.66 -0.01 -1.19
N LYS A 364 -31.43 0.90 -1.85
CA LYS A 364 -31.80 2.22 -1.31
C LYS A 364 -32.81 2.11 -0.15
#